data_686b62fe915f9d5b79852fe3db6d3cb5
#
_entry.id   686b62fe915f9d5b79852fe3db6d3cb5
#
_cell.length_a   1.000
_cell.length_b   1.000
_cell.length_c   1.000
_cell.angle_alpha   90.00
_cell.angle_beta   90.00
_cell.angle_gamma   90.00
#
_symmetry.space_group_name_H-M   'P 1'
#
loop_
_entity.id
_entity.type
_entity.pdbx_description
1 polymer ?
#
loop_
_entity_poly.entity_id
_entity_poly.type
_entity_poly.pdbx_seq_one_letter_code
_entity_poly.pdbx_strand_id
1 'polypeptide(L)'
;MIAPSILSADFPRLAAEAEAFGAARDAIVLLGWSDDGPRLAATLPAETPVDEDRIQLADLRSLAVAGEMAADDLGALAQARSLCYWNIRHRYCGVCGEETVMKAGGYRRECPSCGAPHFPRTDPVVIMLAIDTSGSEERCLIVRQERFPEGMYSCLAGFVEPGETIEDAVRRETAEEAGIALGRVSYHSSQPWPFPCSLMIGCHGEALTTDITRDEVELA
;
A
#
# COMPACT_ATOMS: atom_id res chain seq x y z
N MET A 1 22.67 -0.40 -6.16
CA MET A 1 23.49 0.85 -6.18
C MET A 1 23.21 1.57 -7.50
N ILE A 2 22.56 2.73 -7.44
CA ILE A 2 22.36 3.58 -8.64
C ILE A 2 23.68 4.29 -8.85
N ALA A 3 24.29 4.12 -10.04
CA ALA A 3 25.56 4.73 -10.35
C ALA A 3 25.44 6.27 -10.30
N PRO A 4 26.44 7.00 -9.77
CA PRO A 4 26.40 8.47 -9.66
C PRO A 4 26.20 9.20 -11.00
N SER A 5 26.50 8.55 -12.12
CA SER A 5 26.34 9.08 -13.48
C SER A 5 24.88 9.14 -13.98
N ILE A 6 23.92 8.54 -13.23
CA ILE A 6 22.50 8.50 -13.60
C ILE A 6 21.73 9.71 -13.02
N LEU A 7 22.35 10.54 -12.21
CA LEU A 7 21.80 11.84 -11.83
C LEU A 7 21.97 12.81 -13.00
N SER A 8 21.19 12.61 -14.07
CA SER A 8 21.25 13.44 -15.27
C SER A 8 20.83 14.90 -14.97
N ALA A 9 21.06 15.78 -15.93
CA ALA A 9 20.73 17.21 -15.87
C ALA A 9 19.24 17.48 -15.55
N ASP A 10 18.35 16.48 -15.72
CA ASP A 10 16.91 16.61 -15.50
C ASP A 10 16.49 16.57 -14.02
N PHE A 11 17.22 15.85 -13.16
CA PHE A 11 16.89 15.81 -11.73
C PHE A 11 16.90 17.18 -11.06
N PRO A 12 17.95 18.04 -11.23
CA PRO A 12 17.94 19.38 -10.67
C PRO A 12 16.81 20.27 -11.18
N ARG A 13 16.44 20.14 -12.45
CA ARG A 13 15.33 20.89 -13.05
C ARG A 13 13.99 20.49 -12.44
N LEU A 14 13.68 19.20 -12.40
CA LEU A 14 12.43 18.68 -11.82
C LEU A 14 12.35 18.95 -10.31
N ALA A 15 13.47 18.87 -9.59
CA ALA A 15 13.51 19.25 -8.18
C ALA A 15 13.20 20.73 -7.98
N ALA A 16 13.75 21.62 -8.84
CA ALA A 16 13.45 23.04 -8.81
C ALA A 16 11.97 23.34 -9.15
N GLU A 17 11.38 22.59 -10.06
CA GLU A 17 9.95 22.68 -10.35
C GLU A 17 9.11 22.29 -9.13
N ALA A 18 9.43 21.18 -8.44
CA ALA A 18 8.76 20.79 -7.23
C ALA A 18 8.90 21.83 -6.10
N GLU A 19 10.11 22.42 -5.96
CA GLU A 19 10.36 23.54 -5.02
C GLU A 19 9.51 24.77 -5.35
N ALA A 20 9.31 25.06 -6.63
CA ALA A 20 8.46 26.17 -7.07
C ALA A 20 6.98 25.97 -6.67
N PHE A 21 6.55 24.73 -6.48
CA PHE A 21 5.25 24.39 -5.92
C PHE A 21 5.24 24.32 -4.38
N GLY A 22 6.35 24.65 -3.73
CA GLY A 22 6.45 24.68 -2.26
C GLY A 22 6.96 23.38 -1.64
N ALA A 23 7.41 22.40 -2.42
CA ALA A 23 8.04 21.21 -1.87
C ALA A 23 9.38 21.55 -1.20
N ALA A 24 9.64 20.99 -0.02
CA ALA A 24 10.98 21.05 0.56
C ALA A 24 11.91 20.10 -0.24
N ARG A 25 13.10 20.58 -0.61
CA ARG A 25 14.05 19.80 -1.42
C ARG A 25 14.44 18.47 -0.80
N ASP A 26 14.56 18.43 0.52
CA ASP A 26 14.87 17.25 1.31
C ASP A 26 13.66 16.31 1.54
N ALA A 27 12.49 16.68 1.01
CA ALA A 27 11.26 15.85 1.01
C ALA A 27 10.93 15.29 -0.38
N ILE A 28 11.78 15.50 -1.39
CA ILE A 28 11.59 14.98 -2.75
C ILE A 28 12.05 13.52 -2.80
N VAL A 29 11.15 12.64 -3.24
CA VAL A 29 11.39 11.19 -3.36
C VAL A 29 11.62 10.84 -4.83
N LEU A 30 12.62 9.99 -5.10
CA LEU A 30 12.88 9.43 -6.41
C LEU A 30 12.13 8.11 -6.58
N LEU A 31 11.15 8.05 -7.45
CA LEU A 31 10.36 6.85 -7.72
C LEU A 31 11.05 5.88 -8.68
N GLY A 32 11.89 6.37 -9.56
CA GLY A 32 12.59 5.57 -10.56
C GLY A 32 12.93 6.38 -11.80
N TRP A 33 13.13 5.66 -12.88
CA TRP A 33 13.49 6.23 -14.18
C TRP A 33 12.59 5.69 -15.27
N SER A 34 12.13 6.54 -16.15
CA SER A 34 11.40 6.19 -17.38
C SER A 34 12.19 6.63 -18.60
N ASP A 35 11.70 6.35 -19.80
CA ASP A 35 12.30 6.80 -21.06
C ASP A 35 12.36 8.34 -21.14
N ASP A 36 11.40 9.02 -20.46
CA ASP A 36 11.31 10.49 -20.40
C ASP A 36 12.17 11.10 -19.27
N GLY A 37 12.87 10.28 -18.48
CA GLY A 37 13.73 10.74 -17.39
C GLY A 37 13.29 10.30 -15.99
N PRO A 38 13.80 10.96 -14.92
CA PRO A 38 13.49 10.61 -13.55
C PRO A 38 12.04 10.95 -13.18
N ARG A 39 11.38 10.01 -12.51
CA ARG A 39 10.08 10.22 -11.88
C ARG A 39 10.27 10.59 -10.41
N LEU A 40 9.73 11.75 -10.02
CA LEU A 40 9.82 12.28 -8.67
C LEU A 40 8.46 12.39 -8.03
N ALA A 41 8.43 12.31 -6.71
CA ALA A 41 7.27 12.67 -5.91
C ALA A 41 7.68 13.61 -4.78
N ALA A 42 6.79 14.48 -4.38
CA ALA A 42 6.99 15.39 -3.27
C ALA A 42 5.68 15.60 -2.51
N THR A 43 5.81 15.86 -1.22
CA THR A 43 4.69 16.35 -0.43
C THR A 43 4.67 17.87 -0.49
N LEU A 44 3.50 18.42 -0.80
CA LEU A 44 3.28 19.85 -0.78
C LEU A 44 2.60 20.28 0.53
N PRO A 45 2.82 21.52 1.01
CA PRO A 45 2.03 22.11 2.08
C PRO A 45 0.53 22.11 1.73
N ALA A 46 -0.33 21.99 2.74
CA ALA A 46 -1.78 21.91 2.53
C ALA A 46 -2.36 23.18 1.88
N GLU A 47 -1.71 24.33 2.14
CA GLU A 47 -2.13 25.64 1.63
C GLU A 47 -1.47 26.01 0.29
N THR A 48 -0.76 25.06 -0.35
CA THR A 48 -0.15 25.32 -1.66
C THR A 48 -1.21 25.74 -2.67
N PRO A 49 -1.11 26.93 -3.29
CA PRO A 49 -2.01 27.33 -4.36
C PRO A 49 -1.93 26.36 -5.53
N VAL A 50 -3.07 25.85 -5.97
CA VAL A 50 -3.15 24.94 -7.11
C VAL A 50 -3.48 25.75 -8.35
N ASP A 51 -2.59 25.72 -9.32
CA ASP A 51 -2.84 26.19 -10.68
C ASP A 51 -3.56 25.05 -11.44
N GLU A 52 -4.89 25.11 -11.51
CA GLU A 52 -5.72 24.06 -12.10
C GLU A 52 -5.46 23.86 -13.61
N ASP A 53 -4.87 24.83 -14.28
CA ASP A 53 -4.45 24.69 -15.69
C ASP A 53 -3.21 23.79 -15.83
N ARG A 54 -2.45 23.59 -14.75
CA ARG A 54 -1.20 22.84 -14.74
C ARG A 54 -1.21 21.62 -13.82
N ILE A 55 -2.08 21.59 -12.83
CA ILE A 55 -2.12 20.56 -11.78
C ILE A 55 -3.54 20.01 -11.67
N GLN A 56 -3.67 18.71 -11.81
CA GLN A 56 -4.92 18.02 -11.53
C GLN A 56 -4.93 17.51 -10.09
N LEU A 57 -5.93 17.91 -9.32
CA LEU A 57 -6.22 17.31 -8.02
C LEU A 57 -7.10 16.07 -8.21
N ALA A 58 -6.62 14.93 -7.71
CA ALA A 58 -7.35 13.68 -7.82
C ALA A 58 -7.13 12.79 -6.59
N ASP A 59 -8.17 12.05 -6.21
CA ASP A 59 -8.04 10.99 -5.22
C ASP A 59 -7.49 9.72 -5.88
N LEU A 60 -6.38 9.19 -5.35
CA LEU A 60 -5.71 8.04 -5.93
C LEU A 60 -6.59 6.78 -5.97
N ARG A 61 -7.45 6.59 -4.96
CA ARG A 61 -8.34 5.43 -4.93
C ARG A 61 -9.39 5.53 -6.04
N SER A 62 -9.94 6.72 -6.23
CA SER A 62 -10.89 6.98 -7.32
C SER A 62 -10.26 6.77 -8.69
N LEU A 63 -9.02 7.23 -8.90
CA LEU A 63 -8.27 6.98 -10.15
C LEU A 63 -8.04 5.49 -10.39
N ALA A 64 -7.68 4.74 -9.35
CA ALA A 64 -7.46 3.30 -9.46
C ALA A 64 -8.75 2.55 -9.80
N VAL A 65 -9.88 2.94 -9.21
CA VAL A 65 -11.19 2.32 -9.47
C VAL A 65 -11.72 2.66 -10.86
N ALA A 66 -11.48 3.88 -11.36
CA ALA A 66 -11.92 4.30 -12.69
C ALA A 66 -11.26 3.49 -13.82
N GLY A 67 -10.04 2.95 -13.60
CA GLY A 67 -9.35 2.12 -14.58
C GLY A 67 -8.91 2.86 -15.86
N GLU A 68 -8.90 4.19 -15.81
CA GLU A 68 -8.58 5.05 -16.98
C GLU A 68 -7.08 5.35 -17.10
N MET A 69 -6.29 5.00 -16.08
CA MET A 69 -4.87 5.29 -16.00
C MET A 69 -4.02 4.11 -16.47
N ALA A 70 -2.90 4.39 -17.14
CA ALA A 70 -1.93 3.35 -17.47
C ALA A 70 -1.38 2.67 -16.20
N ALA A 71 -1.17 1.36 -16.25
CA ALA A 71 -0.73 0.57 -15.10
C ALA A 71 0.58 1.07 -14.50
N ASP A 72 1.54 1.48 -15.34
CA ASP A 72 2.85 1.99 -14.91
C ASP A 72 2.72 3.33 -14.15
N ASP A 73 1.81 4.21 -14.58
CA ASP A 73 1.57 5.48 -13.90
C ASP A 73 0.83 5.27 -12.59
N LEU A 74 -0.15 4.37 -12.55
CA LEU A 74 -0.84 3.99 -11.33
C LEU A 74 0.13 3.35 -10.32
N GLY A 75 1.05 2.50 -10.79
CA GLY A 75 2.12 1.92 -9.97
C GLY A 75 3.05 2.99 -9.39
N ALA A 76 3.46 3.97 -10.20
CA ALA A 76 4.29 5.08 -9.75
C ALA A 76 3.57 5.95 -8.71
N LEU A 77 2.28 6.22 -8.88
CA LEU A 77 1.46 6.97 -7.91
C LEU A 77 1.26 6.19 -6.61
N ALA A 78 1.07 4.89 -6.68
CA ALA A 78 0.98 4.02 -5.49
C ALA A 78 2.27 4.06 -4.68
N GLN A 79 3.42 3.97 -5.35
CA GLN A 79 4.75 4.09 -4.75
C GLN A 79 4.98 5.48 -4.14
N ALA A 80 4.64 6.54 -4.91
CA ALA A 80 4.73 7.92 -4.45
C ALA A 80 3.96 8.14 -3.15
N ARG A 81 2.69 7.72 -3.12
CA ARG A 81 1.84 7.85 -1.95
C ARG A 81 2.42 7.15 -0.73
N SER A 82 2.85 5.89 -0.88
CA SER A 82 3.43 5.12 0.22
C SER A 82 4.70 5.74 0.77
N LEU A 83 5.64 6.13 -0.10
CA LEU A 83 6.92 6.72 0.30
C LEU A 83 6.74 8.12 0.90
N CYS A 84 5.93 8.99 0.30
CA CYS A 84 5.66 10.32 0.84
C CYS A 84 4.97 10.20 2.21
N TYR A 85 3.94 9.37 2.34
CA TYR A 85 3.27 9.12 3.61
C TYR A 85 4.23 8.65 4.69
N TRP A 86 5.07 7.65 4.37
CA TRP A 86 6.05 7.13 5.31
C TRP A 86 7.06 8.20 5.74
N ASN A 87 7.63 8.96 4.79
CA ASN A 87 8.61 10.00 5.07
C ASN A 87 8.07 11.11 5.99
N ILE A 88 6.77 11.46 5.86
CA ILE A 88 6.12 12.45 6.74
C ILE A 88 5.91 11.89 8.15
N ARG A 89 5.48 10.63 8.26
CA ARG A 89 5.05 10.03 9.53
C ARG A 89 6.19 9.46 10.37
N HIS A 90 7.36 9.21 9.76
CA HIS A 90 8.50 8.57 10.42
C HIS A 90 9.72 9.49 10.51
N ARG A 91 9.48 10.76 10.82
CA ARG A 91 10.55 11.78 10.92
C ARG A 91 11.48 11.57 12.09
N TYR A 92 11.04 10.91 13.15
CA TYR A 92 11.78 10.71 14.37
C TYR A 92 12.31 9.29 14.50
N CYS A 93 13.49 9.16 15.09
CA CYS A 93 14.16 7.88 15.29
C CYS A 93 13.42 7.03 16.33
N GLY A 94 13.03 5.81 15.98
CA GLY A 94 12.39 4.87 16.92
C GLY A 94 13.33 4.34 18.02
N VAL A 95 14.66 4.62 17.93
CA VAL A 95 15.65 4.19 18.91
C VAL A 95 15.95 5.28 19.94
N CYS A 96 16.19 6.53 19.50
CA CYS A 96 16.62 7.61 20.39
C CYS A 96 15.72 8.85 20.39
N GLY A 97 14.69 8.90 19.55
CA GLY A 97 13.75 10.01 19.47
C GLY A 97 14.20 11.21 18.64
N GLU A 98 15.46 11.28 18.22
CA GLU A 98 15.99 12.42 17.43
C GLU A 98 15.44 12.42 15.99
N GLU A 99 15.43 13.61 15.38
CA GLU A 99 14.97 13.75 14.01
C GLU A 99 15.92 13.05 13.04
N THR A 100 15.34 12.31 12.10
CA THR A 100 16.08 11.53 11.08
C THR A 100 16.20 12.32 9.78
N VAL A 101 17.19 11.98 8.97
CA VAL A 101 17.43 12.58 7.65
C VAL A 101 17.07 11.58 6.55
N MET A 102 16.35 12.04 5.53
CA MET A 102 16.01 11.23 4.36
C MET A 102 17.27 10.93 3.54
N LYS A 103 17.42 9.68 3.13
CA LYS A 103 18.54 9.14 2.34
C LYS A 103 18.01 8.25 1.21
N ALA A 104 18.90 7.83 0.32
CA ALA A 104 18.62 6.88 -0.76
C ALA A 104 17.39 7.26 -1.59
N GLY A 105 17.21 8.55 -1.92
CA GLY A 105 16.09 9.02 -2.72
C GLY A 105 14.72 8.84 -2.07
N GLY A 106 14.64 8.76 -0.74
CA GLY A 106 13.39 8.58 0.01
C GLY A 106 13.13 7.15 0.50
N TYR A 107 13.98 6.19 0.14
CA TYR A 107 13.83 4.77 0.53
C TYR A 107 14.52 4.40 1.85
N ARG A 108 15.13 5.37 2.51
CA ARG A 108 15.74 5.21 3.83
C ARG A 108 15.73 6.52 4.57
N ARG A 109 15.55 6.47 5.88
CA ARG A 109 15.91 7.56 6.79
C ARG A 109 17.01 7.09 7.70
N GLU A 110 17.86 8.00 8.14
CA GLU A 110 19.00 7.70 9.00
C GLU A 110 19.06 8.72 10.15
N CYS A 111 19.25 8.22 11.35
CA CYS A 111 19.39 9.07 12.52
C CYS A 111 20.83 9.64 12.59
N PRO A 112 21.02 10.97 12.54
CA PRO A 112 22.35 11.55 12.65
C PRO A 112 22.97 11.41 14.04
N SER A 113 22.14 11.17 15.07
CA SER A 113 22.58 11.03 16.46
C SER A 113 23.09 9.63 16.79
N CYS A 114 22.30 8.58 16.48
CA CYS A 114 22.65 7.21 16.83
C CYS A 114 23.00 6.31 15.65
N GLY A 115 22.92 6.80 14.40
CA GLY A 115 23.23 6.05 13.18
C GLY A 115 22.16 5.02 12.78
N ALA A 116 21.04 4.88 13.50
CA ALA A 116 20.03 3.88 13.21
C ALA A 116 19.37 4.13 11.84
N PRO A 117 19.34 3.14 10.94
CA PRO A 117 18.59 3.21 9.68
C PRO A 117 17.12 2.87 9.91
N HIS A 118 16.25 3.55 9.14
CA HIS A 118 14.82 3.26 9.09
C HIS A 118 14.41 3.09 7.64
N PHE A 119 13.55 2.11 7.38
CA PHE A 119 13.09 1.74 6.04
C PHE A 119 11.59 1.93 5.89
N PRO A 120 11.09 2.15 4.65
CA PRO A 120 9.68 2.23 4.39
C PRO A 120 8.93 1.00 4.89
N ARG A 121 7.72 1.23 5.38
CA ARG A 121 6.84 0.20 5.89
C ARG A 121 6.00 -0.35 4.74
N THR A 122 5.80 -1.66 4.72
CA THR A 122 4.78 -2.34 3.93
C THR A 122 4.05 -3.30 4.85
N ASP A 123 2.74 -3.17 4.97
CA ASP A 123 1.92 -4.02 5.82
C ASP A 123 1.33 -5.16 4.99
N PRO A 124 1.70 -6.42 5.26
CA PRO A 124 1.11 -7.56 4.58
C PRO A 124 -0.33 -7.78 5.08
N VAL A 125 -1.27 -7.88 4.14
CA VAL A 125 -2.69 -8.14 4.39
C VAL A 125 -3.11 -9.30 3.50
N VAL A 126 -3.61 -10.39 4.09
CA VAL A 126 -4.22 -11.46 3.32
C VAL A 126 -5.64 -11.07 2.93
N ILE A 127 -6.03 -11.43 1.71
CA ILE A 127 -7.41 -11.35 1.23
C ILE A 127 -7.74 -12.71 0.62
N MET A 128 -8.83 -13.35 1.09
CA MET A 128 -9.04 -14.74 0.80
C MET A 128 -10.44 -15.05 0.30
N LEU A 129 -10.49 -15.97 -0.65
CA LEU A 129 -11.72 -16.62 -1.07
C LEU A 129 -11.75 -18.02 -0.49
N ALA A 130 -12.64 -18.27 0.49
CA ALA A 130 -12.91 -19.61 1.00
C ALA A 130 -13.85 -20.32 0.02
N ILE A 131 -13.42 -21.46 -0.50
CA ILE A 131 -14.12 -22.20 -1.58
C ILE A 131 -14.56 -23.55 -1.07
N ASP A 132 -15.87 -23.81 -1.14
CA ASP A 132 -16.49 -25.10 -0.86
C ASP A 132 -16.75 -25.87 -2.16
N THR A 133 -16.11 -27.02 -2.30
CA THR A 133 -16.24 -27.94 -3.43
C THR A 133 -16.97 -29.24 -3.05
N SER A 134 -17.56 -29.34 -1.86
CA SER A 134 -18.18 -30.56 -1.36
C SER A 134 -19.51 -30.89 -2.03
N GLY A 135 -20.16 -29.90 -2.65
CA GLY A 135 -21.42 -30.03 -3.35
C GLY A 135 -21.29 -30.30 -4.85
N SER A 136 -22.42 -30.27 -5.56
CA SER A 136 -22.47 -30.39 -7.04
C SER A 136 -22.02 -29.09 -7.73
N GLU A 137 -22.00 -27.98 -7.02
CA GLU A 137 -21.57 -26.65 -7.49
C GLU A 137 -20.56 -26.10 -6.52
N GLU A 138 -19.52 -25.43 -7.06
CA GLU A 138 -18.56 -24.70 -6.24
C GLU A 138 -19.23 -23.45 -5.67
N ARG A 139 -18.99 -23.19 -4.40
CA ARG A 139 -19.46 -21.98 -3.70
C ARG A 139 -18.27 -21.28 -3.06
N CYS A 140 -18.38 -19.98 -2.92
CA CYS A 140 -17.36 -19.20 -2.20
C CYS A 140 -18.02 -18.28 -1.16
N LEU A 141 -17.24 -17.98 -0.11
CA LEU A 141 -17.63 -17.03 0.91
C LEU A 141 -17.26 -15.62 0.46
N ILE A 142 -18.26 -14.75 0.42
CA ILE A 142 -18.10 -13.31 0.30
C ILE A 142 -18.83 -12.63 1.45
N VAL A 143 -18.33 -11.50 1.89
CA VAL A 143 -18.82 -10.80 3.08
C VAL A 143 -19.14 -9.35 2.79
N ARG A 144 -19.91 -8.73 3.69
CA ARG A 144 -20.22 -7.32 3.63
C ARG A 144 -19.88 -6.66 4.98
N GLN A 145 -19.24 -5.53 4.94
CA GLN A 145 -19.07 -4.67 6.10
C GLN A 145 -20.17 -3.59 6.09
N GLU A 146 -20.57 -3.11 7.26
CA GLU A 146 -21.64 -2.10 7.41
C GLU A 146 -21.37 -0.82 6.58
N ARG A 147 -20.11 -0.42 6.48
CA ARG A 147 -19.67 0.75 5.69
C ARG A 147 -19.75 0.59 4.18
N PHE A 148 -20.01 -0.62 3.68
CA PHE A 148 -20.08 -0.84 2.22
C PHE A 148 -21.42 -0.37 1.67
N PRO A 149 -21.43 0.20 0.45
CA PRO A 149 -22.68 0.48 -0.25
C PRO A 149 -23.58 -0.76 -0.34
N GLU A 150 -24.87 -0.53 -0.43
CA GLU A 150 -25.83 -1.61 -0.62
C GLU A 150 -25.48 -2.44 -1.88
N GLY A 151 -25.51 -3.78 -1.75
CA GLY A 151 -25.17 -4.72 -2.82
C GLY A 151 -23.67 -4.92 -3.06
N MET A 152 -22.80 -4.23 -2.32
CA MET A 152 -21.34 -4.44 -2.40
C MET A 152 -20.90 -5.52 -1.41
N TYR A 153 -20.19 -6.51 -1.94
CA TYR A 153 -19.54 -7.58 -1.17
C TYR A 153 -18.05 -7.64 -1.50
N SER A 154 -17.26 -8.20 -0.61
CA SER A 154 -15.83 -8.44 -0.78
C SER A 154 -15.44 -9.79 -0.20
N CYS A 155 -14.20 -10.20 -0.43
CA CYS A 155 -13.59 -11.30 0.31
C CYS A 155 -13.28 -10.86 1.75
N LEU A 156 -13.08 -11.83 2.67
CA LEU A 156 -12.47 -11.61 3.96
C LEU A 156 -11.04 -11.08 3.78
N ALA A 157 -10.55 -10.25 4.69
CA ALA A 157 -9.20 -9.72 4.64
C ALA A 157 -8.71 -9.27 6.00
N GLY A 158 -7.49 -9.66 6.38
CA GLY A 158 -6.88 -9.28 7.64
C GLY A 158 -5.37 -9.15 7.56
N PHE A 159 -4.77 -8.56 8.60
CA PHE A 159 -3.32 -8.39 8.67
C PHE A 159 -2.62 -9.71 8.99
N VAL A 160 -1.46 -9.91 8.37
CA VAL A 160 -0.53 -10.96 8.80
C VAL A 160 0.15 -10.49 10.07
N GLU A 161 0.07 -11.28 11.13
CA GLU A 161 0.68 -10.97 12.41
C GLU A 161 2.18 -11.31 12.44
N PRO A 162 2.98 -10.64 13.30
CA PRO A 162 4.40 -10.95 13.44
C PRO A 162 4.67 -12.42 13.80
N GLY A 163 5.42 -13.12 12.93
CA GLY A 163 5.75 -14.54 13.11
C GLY A 163 4.76 -15.52 12.48
N GLU A 164 3.70 -15.02 11.89
CA GLU A 164 2.69 -15.82 11.19
C GLU A 164 3.06 -16.07 9.74
N THR A 165 2.67 -17.22 9.19
CA THR A 165 2.74 -17.47 7.75
C THR A 165 1.49 -16.91 7.04
N ILE A 166 1.58 -16.68 5.73
CA ILE A 166 0.43 -16.25 4.92
C ILE A 166 -0.73 -17.24 5.05
N GLU A 167 -0.43 -18.55 4.98
CA GLU A 167 -1.42 -19.61 5.05
C GLU A 167 -2.11 -19.67 6.41
N ASP A 168 -1.37 -19.39 7.50
CA ASP A 168 -1.95 -19.39 8.84
C ASP A 168 -2.78 -18.13 9.08
N ALA A 169 -2.33 -16.98 8.59
CA ALA A 169 -3.14 -15.75 8.59
C ALA A 169 -4.48 -15.95 7.88
N VAL A 170 -4.48 -16.57 6.69
CA VAL A 170 -5.71 -16.89 5.93
C VAL A 170 -6.62 -17.79 6.75
N ARG A 171 -6.09 -18.82 7.42
CA ARG A 171 -6.90 -19.73 8.25
C ARG A 171 -7.46 -19.03 9.48
N ARG A 172 -6.64 -18.25 10.17
CA ARG A 172 -7.03 -17.52 11.39
C ARG A 172 -8.13 -16.51 11.08
N GLU A 173 -7.92 -15.60 10.13
CA GLU A 173 -8.90 -14.57 9.76
C GLU A 173 -10.22 -15.20 9.31
N THR A 174 -10.18 -16.25 8.50
CA THR A 174 -11.41 -16.94 8.07
C THR A 174 -12.15 -17.60 9.23
N ALA A 175 -11.41 -18.16 10.20
CA ALA A 175 -12.01 -18.77 11.38
C ALA A 175 -12.57 -17.71 12.34
N GLU A 176 -11.86 -16.59 12.55
CA GLU A 176 -12.28 -15.50 13.43
C GLU A 176 -13.50 -14.77 12.90
N GLU A 177 -13.51 -14.36 11.64
CA GLU A 177 -14.58 -13.56 11.07
C GLU A 177 -15.82 -14.38 10.64
N ALA A 178 -15.64 -15.65 10.22
CA ALA A 178 -16.73 -16.46 9.65
C ALA A 178 -16.93 -17.83 10.30
N GLY A 179 -16.08 -18.27 11.22
CA GLY A 179 -16.17 -19.60 11.85
C GLY A 179 -15.83 -20.76 10.90
N ILE A 180 -15.31 -20.49 9.71
CA ILE A 180 -15.01 -21.50 8.68
C ILE A 180 -13.60 -22.04 8.87
N ALA A 181 -13.47 -23.36 8.97
CA ALA A 181 -12.18 -24.04 8.96
C ALA A 181 -11.68 -24.23 7.52
N LEU A 182 -10.41 -23.86 7.28
CA LEU A 182 -9.76 -24.01 5.98
C LEU A 182 -8.70 -25.12 5.99
N GLY A 183 -8.65 -25.90 4.92
CA GLY A 183 -7.62 -26.87 4.59
C GLY A 183 -6.45 -26.25 3.84
N ARG A 184 -6.25 -26.68 2.60
CA ARG A 184 -5.19 -26.17 1.73
C ARG A 184 -5.44 -24.69 1.40
N VAL A 185 -4.38 -23.90 1.54
CA VAL A 185 -4.33 -22.49 1.10
C VAL A 185 -3.36 -22.38 -0.07
N SER A 186 -3.71 -21.62 -1.08
CA SER A 186 -2.87 -21.36 -2.25
C SER A 186 -2.86 -19.88 -2.60
N TYR A 187 -1.67 -19.35 -2.90
CA TYR A 187 -1.50 -17.98 -3.40
C TYR A 187 -2.17 -17.84 -4.77
N HIS A 188 -2.86 -16.73 -4.98
CA HIS A 188 -3.48 -16.37 -6.25
C HIS A 188 -2.73 -15.21 -6.92
N SER A 189 -2.72 -14.04 -6.27
CA SER A 189 -2.09 -12.82 -6.80
C SER A 189 -1.80 -11.85 -5.65
N SER A 190 -1.08 -10.76 -5.94
CA SER A 190 -0.93 -9.66 -4.99
C SER A 190 -1.15 -8.32 -5.64
N GLN A 191 -1.57 -7.34 -4.84
CA GLN A 191 -1.82 -5.98 -5.29
C GLN A 191 -1.33 -4.98 -4.24
N PRO A 192 -0.51 -3.97 -4.64
CA PRO A 192 -0.22 -2.83 -3.78
C PRO A 192 -1.50 -2.11 -3.39
N TRP A 193 -1.63 -1.77 -2.11
CA TRP A 193 -2.76 -1.04 -1.56
C TRP A 193 -2.25 0.15 -0.73
N PRO A 194 -1.91 1.29 -1.38
CA PRO A 194 -1.22 2.42 -0.76
C PRO A 194 -2.14 3.27 0.12
N PHE A 195 -2.95 2.63 0.97
CA PHE A 195 -3.90 3.26 1.88
C PHE A 195 -3.74 2.70 3.32
N PRO A 196 -2.66 3.08 4.06
CA PRO A 196 -1.54 3.92 3.56
C PRO A 196 -0.40 3.17 2.87
N CYS A 197 -0.11 1.89 3.19
CA CYS A 197 1.07 1.18 2.71
C CYS A 197 0.92 -0.36 2.79
N SER A 198 -0.28 -0.88 2.50
CA SER A 198 -0.53 -2.33 2.52
C SER A 198 -0.13 -3.01 1.22
N LEU A 199 0.22 -4.28 1.33
CA LEU A 199 0.30 -5.23 0.23
C LEU A 199 -0.79 -6.27 0.42
N MET A 200 -1.81 -6.25 -0.44
CA MET A 200 -2.85 -7.26 -0.45
C MET A 200 -2.32 -8.55 -1.09
N ILE A 201 -2.46 -9.67 -0.38
CA ILE A 201 -2.00 -11.00 -0.80
C ILE A 201 -3.22 -11.88 -0.97
N GLY A 202 -3.65 -12.05 -2.22
CA GLY A 202 -4.83 -12.83 -2.59
C GLY A 202 -4.56 -14.33 -2.50
N CYS A 203 -5.41 -15.03 -1.78
CA CYS A 203 -5.33 -16.47 -1.56
C CYS A 203 -6.67 -17.17 -1.81
N HIS A 204 -6.61 -18.42 -2.21
CA HIS A 204 -7.74 -19.33 -2.19
C HIS A 204 -7.56 -20.34 -1.05
N GLY A 205 -8.60 -20.55 -0.23
CA GLY A 205 -8.64 -21.52 0.84
C GLY A 205 -9.71 -22.57 0.59
N GLU A 206 -9.37 -23.85 0.74
CA GLU A 206 -10.34 -24.95 0.68
C GLU A 206 -11.18 -24.98 1.96
N ALA A 207 -12.48 -24.75 1.86
CA ALA A 207 -13.38 -24.79 3.01
C ALA A 207 -13.62 -26.25 3.46
N LEU A 208 -13.30 -26.54 4.72
CA LEU A 208 -13.56 -27.84 5.36
C LEU A 208 -14.89 -27.86 6.08
N THR A 209 -15.42 -26.69 6.43
CA THR A 209 -16.74 -26.52 7.04
C THR A 209 -17.52 -25.43 6.29
N THR A 210 -18.86 -25.43 6.41
CA THR A 210 -19.75 -24.50 5.70
C THR A 210 -20.72 -23.78 6.62
N ASP A 211 -20.72 -24.08 7.91
CA ASP A 211 -21.58 -23.43 8.90
C ASP A 211 -20.96 -22.09 9.30
N ILE A 212 -21.55 -21.00 8.82
CA ILE A 212 -21.05 -19.66 9.04
C ILE A 212 -21.44 -19.18 10.43
N THR A 213 -20.43 -18.78 11.22
CA THR A 213 -20.61 -18.05 12.47
C THR A 213 -19.95 -16.68 12.30
N ARG A 214 -20.78 -15.67 12.06
CA ARG A 214 -20.32 -14.32 11.75
C ARG A 214 -19.80 -13.61 13.00
N ASP A 215 -18.67 -12.93 12.90
CA ASP A 215 -18.29 -11.89 13.85
C ASP A 215 -19.18 -10.65 13.63
N GLU A 216 -20.05 -10.35 14.61
CA GLU A 216 -21.00 -9.23 14.53
C GLU A 216 -20.34 -7.85 14.70
N VAL A 217 -19.06 -7.78 15.08
CA VAL A 217 -18.30 -6.53 15.23
C VAL A 217 -17.73 -6.10 13.88
N GLU A 218 -17.27 -7.05 13.07
CA GLU A 218 -16.58 -6.77 11.80
C GLU A 218 -17.47 -6.92 10.57
N LEU A 219 -18.46 -7.81 10.62
CA LEU A 219 -19.32 -8.16 9.49
C LEU A 219 -20.79 -7.75 9.71
N ALA A 220 -21.40 -7.23 8.65
CA ALA A 220 -22.81 -6.82 8.62
C ALA A 220 -23.73 -7.95 8.12
#